data_8df8badeefda4c6ae3bb1f95db20cd88
#
_entry.id   8df8badeefda4c6ae3bb1f95db20cd88
#
_cell.length_a   1.000
_cell.length_b   1.000
_cell.length_c   1.000
_cell.angle_alpha   90.00
_cell.angle_beta   90.00
_cell.angle_gamma   90.00
#
_symmetry.space_group_name_H-M   'P 1'
#
loop_
_entity.id
_entity.type
_entity.pdbx_description
1 polymer ?
#
loop_
_entity_poly.entity_id
_entity_poly.type
_entity_poly.pdbx_seq_one_letter_code
_entity_poly.pdbx_strand_id
1 'polypeptide(L)'
;MRSGRSSPRPKLKGLKLPDVKLNAMATIKRRKSVTANIGGVRVGGNAPVVVQSMTNTDTADVAATVQQVAQLARAGSELVRVTVNNDAAAKAVPAIVEGLDKQGVHVPIIGDFHYNGHLLLTKYPECARALAKYRINPGNVSVGRKDDNNFRAMVEVAIKNDKPVRIGVNWGSLDQQLLTRMMDENSRLAEPKDARDVTMEAMVVSALRSAEIAEQTGLPHNYILLSAKVSGVQDLIDVYRNLAVRCDYPLHLGLTEAGMGAKGIVGSTAGLAVLLQEGIGDTIRVSLTPAPNGNRAEEVLVAQQILQSLGIRSFTPQVTACPGCGRTTSTFFQEMAEQIQSYLRENMPVWKQKYPGVQELKLAVMGCVVNGPGESKHANIGISLPGTFEEPKAPVFVDGRLLTTLRGDRIVAEFIQILDEYVESRYGAGSGQARAGVTVQA
;
A
#
# COMPACT_ATOMS: atom_id res chain seq x y z
N MET A 1 -24.09 7.71 67.78
CA MET A 1 -22.68 8.09 67.70
C MET A 1 -21.85 6.85 67.32
N ARG A 2 -21.43 6.69 66.07
CA ARG A 2 -20.38 5.74 65.64
C ARG A 2 -19.44 6.51 64.74
N SER A 3 -18.22 6.70 65.23
CA SER A 3 -17.12 7.41 64.59
C SER A 3 -16.60 6.61 63.39
N GLY A 4 -16.72 7.17 62.20
CA GLY A 4 -16.08 6.64 61.00
C GLY A 4 -14.59 6.91 61.05
N ARG A 5 -13.77 5.85 61.11
CA ARG A 5 -12.33 5.94 60.91
C ARG A 5 -12.05 5.93 59.39
N SER A 6 -11.55 7.04 58.87
CA SER A 6 -10.98 7.13 57.53
C SER A 6 -9.62 6.41 57.51
N SER A 7 -9.50 5.38 56.67
CA SER A 7 -8.22 4.74 56.41
C SER A 7 -7.28 5.68 55.64
N PRO A 8 -5.99 5.74 55.97
CA PRO A 8 -5.06 6.61 55.25
C PRO A 8 -4.77 6.05 53.84
N ARG A 9 -4.85 6.93 52.83
CA ARG A 9 -4.44 6.61 51.44
C ARG A 9 -2.93 6.28 51.43
N PRO A 10 -2.51 5.22 50.72
CA PRO A 10 -1.09 4.92 50.58
C PRO A 10 -0.37 6.05 49.87
N LYS A 11 0.66 6.61 50.47
CA LYS A 11 1.55 7.59 49.85
C LYS A 11 2.45 6.83 48.86
N LEU A 12 2.24 7.03 47.54
CA LEU A 12 3.15 6.62 46.50
C LEU A 12 4.44 7.47 46.55
N LYS A 13 5.30 7.21 47.54
CA LYS A 13 6.66 7.73 47.59
C LYS A 13 7.62 6.66 47.06
N GLY A 14 8.28 6.95 45.96
CA GLY A 14 9.49 6.25 45.57
C GLY A 14 9.42 5.26 44.43
N LEU A 15 8.39 5.30 43.52
CA LEU A 15 8.53 4.61 42.26
C LEU A 15 9.46 5.45 41.35
N LYS A 16 10.76 5.18 41.37
CA LYS A 16 11.66 5.57 40.29
C LYS A 16 11.22 4.74 39.08
N LEU A 17 10.46 5.33 38.17
CA LEU A 17 10.28 4.77 36.84
C LEU A 17 11.69 4.65 36.23
N PRO A 18 12.06 3.49 35.66
CA PRO A 18 13.30 3.41 34.93
C PRO A 18 13.28 4.48 33.84
N ASP A 19 14.41 5.18 33.63
CA ASP A 19 14.60 6.06 32.48
C ASP A 19 14.44 5.22 31.20
N VAL A 20 13.22 5.02 30.76
CA VAL A 20 12.91 4.54 29.43
C VAL A 20 13.27 5.69 28.51
N LYS A 21 14.50 5.69 28.00
CA LYS A 21 14.81 6.46 26.80
C LYS A 21 13.78 6.04 25.77
N LEU A 22 12.77 6.84 25.57
CA LEU A 22 11.92 6.76 24.39
C LEU A 22 12.86 6.90 23.22
N ASN A 23 13.31 5.76 22.68
CA ASN A 23 13.97 5.76 21.38
C ASN A 23 13.05 6.51 20.45
N ALA A 24 13.58 7.57 19.82
CA ALA A 24 12.91 8.21 18.69
C ALA A 24 12.32 7.09 17.84
N MET A 25 11.04 7.22 17.44
CA MET A 25 10.30 6.20 16.68
C MET A 25 11.28 5.52 15.74
N ALA A 26 11.52 4.21 15.94
CA ALA A 26 12.54 3.50 15.20
C ALA A 26 12.15 3.59 13.73
N THR A 27 12.89 4.38 12.97
CA THR A 27 12.72 4.46 11.52
C THR A 27 12.85 3.04 10.99
N ILE A 28 11.82 2.54 10.30
CA ILE A 28 11.83 1.20 9.71
C ILE A 28 13.06 1.11 8.81
N LYS A 29 14.01 0.25 9.20
CA LYS A 29 15.21 0.02 8.39
C LYS A 29 14.85 -0.88 7.23
N ARG A 30 14.71 -0.29 6.04
CA ARG A 30 14.38 -1.06 4.85
C ARG A 30 15.52 -1.99 4.44
N ARG A 31 15.14 -3.18 3.95
CA ARG A 31 16.04 -4.12 3.29
C ARG A 31 16.76 -3.42 2.11
N LYS A 32 18.03 -3.67 1.95
CA LYS A 32 18.75 -3.20 0.76
C LYS A 32 18.26 -3.99 -0.46
N SER A 33 17.85 -3.28 -1.49
CA SER A 33 17.48 -3.84 -2.79
C SER A 33 18.07 -2.97 -3.90
N VAL A 34 18.26 -3.54 -5.10
CA VAL A 34 18.59 -2.75 -6.28
C VAL A 34 17.39 -1.90 -6.69
N THR A 35 17.62 -0.87 -7.49
CA THR A 35 16.54 0.01 -7.97
C THR A 35 16.19 -0.34 -9.42
N ALA A 36 14.95 -0.75 -9.66
CA ALA A 36 14.37 -0.88 -10.99
C ALA A 36 13.64 0.40 -11.40
N ASN A 37 13.71 0.78 -12.67
CA ASN A 37 12.94 1.88 -13.24
C ASN A 37 11.83 1.31 -14.15
N ILE A 38 10.58 1.64 -13.85
CA ILE A 38 9.41 1.15 -14.57
C ILE A 38 8.67 2.34 -15.17
N GLY A 39 9.02 2.70 -16.41
CA GLY A 39 8.40 3.84 -17.08
C GLY A 39 8.52 5.15 -16.30
N GLY A 40 9.66 5.41 -15.64
CA GLY A 40 9.88 6.58 -14.78
C GLY A 40 9.61 6.34 -13.29
N VAL A 41 8.90 5.29 -12.91
CA VAL A 41 8.63 4.94 -11.50
C VAL A 41 9.77 4.08 -10.96
N ARG A 42 10.48 4.60 -9.95
CA ARG A 42 11.59 3.88 -9.28
C ARG A 42 11.03 2.92 -8.23
N VAL A 43 11.45 1.66 -8.27
CA VAL A 43 11.06 0.59 -7.33
C VAL A 43 12.31 -0.02 -6.72
N GLY A 44 12.37 -0.13 -5.42
CA GLY A 44 13.55 -0.64 -4.71
C GLY A 44 14.57 0.44 -4.33
N GLY A 45 15.67 0.04 -3.75
CA GLY A 45 16.66 0.94 -3.18
C GLY A 45 16.05 1.78 -2.05
N ASN A 46 16.26 3.08 -2.13
CA ASN A 46 15.68 4.04 -1.18
C ASN A 46 14.39 4.70 -1.70
N ALA A 47 13.84 4.24 -2.84
CA ALA A 47 12.58 4.77 -3.37
C ALA A 47 11.41 4.47 -2.42
N PRO A 48 10.38 5.32 -2.35
CA PRO A 48 9.17 5.02 -1.59
C PRO A 48 8.52 3.70 -2.04
N VAL A 49 7.86 2.99 -1.12
CA VAL A 49 7.10 1.78 -1.47
C VAL A 49 5.99 2.14 -2.45
N VAL A 50 5.98 1.49 -3.61
CA VAL A 50 5.10 1.82 -4.74
C VAL A 50 3.78 1.06 -4.63
N VAL A 51 2.66 1.76 -4.84
CA VAL A 51 1.32 1.17 -4.92
C VAL A 51 1.01 0.77 -6.36
N GLN A 52 0.77 -0.52 -6.58
CA GLN A 52 0.37 -1.08 -7.87
C GLN A 52 -1.06 -1.63 -7.79
N SER A 53 -1.82 -1.47 -8.87
CA SER A 53 -3.15 -2.06 -9.04
C SER A 53 -3.25 -2.92 -10.31
N MET A 54 -4.46 -3.41 -10.59
CA MET A 54 -4.75 -4.21 -11.78
C MET A 54 -6.19 -4.00 -12.23
N THR A 55 -6.40 -3.90 -13.53
CA THR A 55 -7.75 -3.89 -14.11
C THR A 55 -8.42 -5.27 -14.01
N ASN A 56 -9.75 -5.27 -14.08
CA ASN A 56 -10.57 -6.47 -14.27
C ASN A 56 -11.48 -6.38 -15.50
N THR A 57 -11.25 -5.39 -16.35
CA THR A 57 -11.87 -5.28 -17.67
C THR A 57 -11.31 -6.31 -18.64
N ASP A 58 -12.03 -6.67 -19.67
CA ASP A 58 -11.43 -7.29 -20.84
C ASP A 58 -10.48 -6.29 -21.49
N THR A 59 -9.21 -6.63 -21.59
CA THR A 59 -8.20 -5.73 -22.15
C THR A 59 -8.44 -5.46 -23.64
N ALA A 60 -9.17 -6.34 -24.34
CA ALA A 60 -9.58 -6.11 -25.73
C ALA A 60 -10.60 -4.95 -25.86
N ASP A 61 -11.36 -4.65 -24.80
CA ASP A 61 -12.19 -3.45 -24.72
C ASP A 61 -11.32 -2.25 -24.29
N VAL A 62 -10.83 -1.53 -25.29
CA VAL A 62 -9.94 -0.36 -25.11
C VAL A 62 -10.64 0.71 -24.26
N ALA A 63 -11.91 1.02 -24.54
CA ALA A 63 -12.61 2.12 -23.88
C ALA A 63 -12.82 1.83 -22.38
N ALA A 64 -13.33 0.64 -22.04
CA ALA A 64 -13.53 0.23 -20.67
C ALA A 64 -12.18 0.15 -19.91
N THR A 65 -11.13 -0.35 -20.56
CA THR A 65 -9.81 -0.49 -19.93
C THR A 65 -9.16 0.87 -19.69
N VAL A 66 -9.21 1.80 -20.65
CA VAL A 66 -8.74 3.19 -20.46
C VAL A 66 -9.45 3.86 -19.30
N GLN A 67 -10.78 3.75 -19.24
CA GLN A 67 -11.57 4.33 -18.16
C GLN A 67 -11.17 3.77 -16.79
N GLN A 68 -11.02 2.46 -16.68
CA GLN A 68 -10.67 1.82 -15.41
C GLN A 68 -9.22 2.12 -15.00
N VAL A 69 -8.27 2.12 -15.93
CA VAL A 69 -6.87 2.53 -15.65
C VAL A 69 -6.82 3.98 -15.17
N ALA A 70 -7.54 4.89 -15.83
CA ALA A 70 -7.61 6.28 -15.42
C ALA A 70 -8.22 6.44 -14.01
N GLN A 71 -9.25 5.66 -13.67
CA GLN A 71 -9.84 5.61 -12.33
C GLN A 71 -8.82 5.15 -11.29
N LEU A 72 -8.07 4.07 -11.56
CA LEU A 72 -7.05 3.54 -10.67
C LEU A 72 -5.89 4.54 -10.48
N ALA A 73 -5.44 5.19 -11.55
CA ALA A 73 -4.39 6.21 -11.50
C ALA A 73 -4.83 7.43 -10.68
N ARG A 74 -6.06 7.93 -10.89
CA ARG A 74 -6.62 9.04 -10.09
C ARG A 74 -6.79 8.69 -8.61
N ALA A 75 -7.03 7.42 -8.28
CA ALA A 75 -7.03 6.93 -6.91
C ALA A 75 -5.62 6.87 -6.29
N GLY A 76 -4.57 7.05 -7.11
CA GLY A 76 -3.16 7.07 -6.68
C GLY A 76 -2.42 5.77 -6.89
N SER A 77 -2.89 4.90 -7.79
CA SER A 77 -2.07 3.78 -8.29
C SER A 77 -0.92 4.32 -9.14
N GLU A 78 0.30 3.95 -8.80
CA GLU A 78 1.51 4.43 -9.47
C GLU A 78 1.93 3.52 -10.62
N LEU A 79 1.42 2.30 -10.65
CA LEU A 79 1.61 1.31 -11.70
C LEU A 79 0.29 0.56 -11.89
N VAL A 80 -0.17 0.38 -13.12
CA VAL A 80 -1.39 -0.38 -13.40
C VAL A 80 -1.09 -1.57 -14.30
N ARG A 81 -1.59 -2.75 -13.92
CA ARG A 81 -1.41 -3.99 -14.67
C ARG A 81 -2.68 -4.35 -15.44
N VAL A 82 -2.51 -4.72 -16.71
CA VAL A 82 -3.56 -5.26 -17.60
C VAL A 82 -3.22 -6.69 -17.97
N THR A 83 -4.22 -7.54 -18.20
CA THR A 83 -4.02 -8.93 -18.66
C THR A 83 -3.82 -8.94 -20.18
N VAL A 84 -2.76 -9.61 -20.65
CA VAL A 84 -2.50 -9.79 -22.10
C VAL A 84 -2.49 -11.30 -22.37
N ASN A 85 -3.66 -11.86 -22.64
CA ASN A 85 -3.88 -13.30 -22.71
C ASN A 85 -4.26 -13.82 -24.11
N ASN A 86 -4.54 -12.92 -25.06
CA ASN A 86 -4.90 -13.27 -26.42
C ASN A 86 -4.50 -12.17 -27.44
N ASP A 87 -4.67 -12.46 -28.72
CA ASP A 87 -4.29 -11.56 -29.82
C ASP A 87 -5.05 -10.22 -29.76
N ALA A 88 -6.32 -10.23 -29.38
CA ALA A 88 -7.13 -9.02 -29.30
C ALA A 88 -6.65 -8.10 -28.17
N ALA A 89 -6.35 -8.66 -27.01
CA ALA A 89 -5.77 -7.92 -25.89
C ALA A 89 -4.39 -7.33 -26.25
N ALA A 90 -3.52 -8.12 -26.91
CA ALA A 90 -2.21 -7.63 -27.35
C ALA A 90 -2.31 -6.47 -28.35
N LYS A 91 -3.24 -6.53 -29.31
CA LYS A 91 -3.50 -5.44 -30.24
C LYS A 91 -4.07 -4.19 -29.58
N ALA A 92 -4.83 -4.35 -28.51
CA ALA A 92 -5.47 -3.24 -27.79
C ALA A 92 -4.51 -2.39 -26.95
N VAL A 93 -3.40 -2.97 -26.47
CA VAL A 93 -2.47 -2.30 -25.55
C VAL A 93 -1.94 -0.95 -26.07
N PRO A 94 -1.48 -0.80 -27.31
CA PRO A 94 -1.02 0.50 -27.81
C PRO A 94 -2.13 1.56 -27.79
N ALA A 95 -3.36 1.19 -28.20
CA ALA A 95 -4.51 2.09 -28.20
C ALA A 95 -4.95 2.48 -26.76
N ILE A 96 -4.77 1.58 -25.78
CA ILE A 96 -5.00 1.88 -24.36
C ILE A 96 -4.03 2.95 -23.89
N VAL A 97 -2.73 2.80 -24.15
CA VAL A 97 -1.71 3.79 -23.76
C VAL A 97 -1.99 5.14 -24.43
N GLU A 98 -2.27 5.16 -25.74
CA GLU A 98 -2.63 6.38 -26.46
C GLU A 98 -3.90 7.05 -25.88
N GLY A 99 -4.90 6.25 -25.54
CA GLY A 99 -6.15 6.72 -24.92
C GLY A 99 -5.94 7.35 -23.55
N LEU A 100 -5.00 6.83 -22.75
CA LEU A 100 -4.60 7.40 -21.47
C LEU A 100 -3.84 8.71 -21.67
N ASP A 101 -2.89 8.76 -22.60
CA ASP A 101 -2.14 9.97 -22.92
C ASP A 101 -3.05 11.12 -23.37
N LYS A 102 -4.07 10.84 -24.19
CA LYS A 102 -5.10 11.82 -24.60
C LYS A 102 -5.90 12.36 -23.41
N GLN A 103 -6.01 11.60 -22.31
CA GLN A 103 -6.64 12.03 -21.05
C GLN A 103 -5.69 12.70 -20.07
N GLY A 104 -4.40 12.84 -20.42
CA GLY A 104 -3.35 13.35 -19.53
C GLY A 104 -3.03 12.40 -18.36
N VAL A 105 -3.26 11.10 -18.52
CA VAL A 105 -3.01 10.06 -17.52
C VAL A 105 -1.74 9.30 -17.89
N HIS A 106 -0.64 9.63 -17.23
CA HIS A 106 0.70 9.09 -17.53
C HIS A 106 1.12 8.02 -16.51
N VAL A 107 0.29 6.98 -16.31
CA VAL A 107 0.61 5.85 -15.44
C VAL A 107 1.25 4.73 -16.25
N PRO A 108 2.41 4.17 -15.86
CA PRO A 108 3.04 3.06 -16.57
C PRO A 108 2.16 1.80 -16.57
N ILE A 109 1.95 1.22 -17.74
CA ILE A 109 1.14 0.02 -17.94
C ILE A 109 2.01 -1.22 -17.94
N ILE A 110 1.59 -2.24 -17.19
CA ILE A 110 2.28 -3.51 -17.03
C ILE A 110 1.47 -4.60 -17.73
N GLY A 111 2.11 -5.36 -18.62
CA GLY A 111 1.48 -6.53 -19.24
C GLY A 111 1.61 -7.77 -18.35
N ASP A 112 0.51 -8.46 -18.12
CA ASP A 112 0.46 -9.74 -17.41
C ASP A 112 0.34 -10.88 -18.41
N PHE A 113 1.39 -11.69 -18.50
CA PHE A 113 1.53 -12.76 -19.50
C PHE A 113 1.51 -14.13 -18.84
N HIS A 114 0.75 -15.04 -19.46
CA HIS A 114 0.65 -16.44 -19.11
C HIS A 114 0.76 -17.28 -20.39
N TYR A 115 0.89 -18.58 -20.29
CA TYR A 115 0.87 -19.63 -21.35
C TYR A 115 1.46 -19.27 -22.71
N ASN A 116 0.87 -18.34 -23.44
CA ASN A 116 1.21 -17.89 -24.80
C ASN A 116 1.91 -16.53 -24.85
N GLY A 117 2.37 -16.01 -23.69
CA GLY A 117 3.01 -14.69 -23.62
C GLY A 117 4.21 -14.52 -24.56
N HIS A 118 5.02 -15.58 -24.75
CA HIS A 118 6.13 -15.60 -25.69
C HIS A 118 5.68 -15.38 -27.14
N LEU A 119 4.55 -15.98 -27.56
CA LEU A 119 3.96 -15.78 -28.88
C LEU A 119 3.41 -14.37 -29.02
N LEU A 120 2.65 -13.88 -28.04
CA LEU A 120 2.04 -12.55 -28.07
C LEU A 120 3.07 -11.44 -28.13
N LEU A 121 4.10 -11.49 -27.29
CA LEU A 121 5.18 -10.50 -27.28
C LEU A 121 6.00 -10.49 -28.60
N THR A 122 6.19 -11.64 -29.22
CA THR A 122 6.90 -11.75 -30.50
C THR A 122 6.03 -11.29 -31.68
N LYS A 123 4.75 -11.69 -31.69
CA LYS A 123 3.82 -11.39 -32.78
C LYS A 123 3.36 -9.93 -32.80
N TYR A 124 3.30 -9.28 -31.62
CA TYR A 124 2.82 -7.92 -31.45
C TYR A 124 3.89 -7.00 -30.85
N PRO A 125 4.90 -6.58 -31.64
CA PRO A 125 6.01 -5.75 -31.17
C PRO A 125 5.53 -4.37 -30.65
N GLU A 126 4.41 -3.83 -31.16
CA GLU A 126 3.84 -2.59 -30.67
C GLU A 126 3.34 -2.74 -29.22
N CYS A 127 2.71 -3.89 -28.89
CA CYS A 127 2.33 -4.20 -27.52
C CYS A 127 3.56 -4.26 -26.62
N ALA A 128 4.61 -4.96 -27.05
CA ALA A 128 5.86 -5.07 -26.30
C ALA A 128 6.48 -3.68 -26.02
N ARG A 129 6.49 -2.78 -27.01
CA ARG A 129 7.01 -1.42 -26.84
C ARG A 129 6.19 -0.53 -25.94
N ALA A 130 4.85 -0.60 -26.07
CA ALA A 130 3.93 0.24 -25.32
C ALA A 130 3.90 -0.06 -23.81
N LEU A 131 4.17 -1.31 -23.42
CA LEU A 131 4.23 -1.71 -22.02
C LEU A 131 5.50 -1.19 -21.33
N ALA A 132 5.36 -0.79 -20.07
CA ALA A 132 6.49 -0.32 -19.25
C ALA A 132 7.22 -1.46 -18.52
N LYS A 133 6.57 -2.61 -18.31
CA LYS A 133 7.12 -3.80 -17.66
C LYS A 133 6.32 -5.04 -18.05
N TYR A 134 6.97 -6.19 -18.06
CA TYR A 134 6.26 -7.48 -18.22
C TYR A 134 6.19 -8.22 -16.90
N ARG A 135 5.03 -8.77 -16.59
CA ARG A 135 4.89 -9.77 -15.53
C ARG A 135 4.81 -11.14 -16.16
N ILE A 136 5.71 -12.02 -15.77
CA ILE A 136 5.79 -13.39 -16.25
C ILE A 136 5.65 -14.32 -15.06
N ASN A 137 4.76 -15.32 -15.17
CA ASN A 137 4.68 -16.41 -14.22
C ASN A 137 5.46 -17.62 -14.78
N PRO A 138 6.63 -17.95 -14.22
CA PRO A 138 7.47 -19.01 -14.77
C PRO A 138 6.84 -20.40 -14.73
N GLY A 139 5.88 -20.64 -13.81
CA GLY A 139 5.10 -21.89 -13.75
C GLY A 139 4.03 -22.02 -14.84
N ASN A 140 3.72 -20.93 -15.56
CA ASN A 140 2.63 -20.83 -16.54
C ASN A 140 3.08 -20.33 -17.91
N VAL A 141 4.35 -20.54 -18.30
CA VAL A 141 4.86 -20.13 -19.62
C VAL A 141 4.54 -21.14 -20.72
N SER A 142 3.95 -22.27 -20.38
CA SER A 142 3.36 -23.27 -21.27
C SER A 142 2.15 -23.91 -20.60
N VAL A 143 1.24 -24.49 -21.37
CA VAL A 143 0.06 -25.15 -20.83
C VAL A 143 0.48 -26.38 -20.04
N GLY A 144 0.23 -26.36 -18.73
CA GLY A 144 0.43 -27.50 -17.84
C GLY A 144 1.88 -27.85 -17.50
N ARG A 145 2.88 -27.06 -17.94
CA ARG A 145 4.30 -27.29 -17.62
C ARG A 145 5.11 -26.02 -17.63
N LYS A 146 6.26 -26.05 -16.95
CA LYS A 146 7.31 -25.05 -17.10
C LYS A 146 8.06 -25.30 -18.42
N ASP A 147 8.35 -24.21 -19.14
CA ASP A 147 9.19 -24.26 -20.36
C ASP A 147 10.20 -23.10 -20.30
N ASP A 148 11.46 -23.45 -20.01
CA ASP A 148 12.52 -22.46 -19.86
C ASP A 148 12.82 -21.73 -21.18
N ASN A 149 12.56 -22.35 -22.35
CA ASN A 149 12.77 -21.71 -23.66
C ASN A 149 11.71 -20.62 -23.89
N ASN A 150 10.45 -20.89 -23.58
CA ASN A 150 9.39 -19.88 -23.68
C ASN A 150 9.63 -18.73 -22.69
N PHE A 151 10.13 -19.03 -21.50
CA PHE A 151 10.52 -17.99 -20.54
C PHE A 151 11.67 -17.13 -21.08
N ARG A 152 12.73 -17.76 -21.61
CA ARG A 152 13.86 -17.06 -22.24
C ARG A 152 13.42 -16.17 -23.41
N ALA A 153 12.56 -16.67 -24.29
CA ALA A 153 12.02 -15.88 -25.39
C ALA A 153 11.30 -14.60 -24.93
N MET A 154 10.53 -14.68 -23.83
CA MET A 154 9.91 -13.48 -23.26
C MET A 154 10.92 -12.52 -22.66
N VAL A 155 11.97 -13.04 -22.03
CA VAL A 155 13.08 -12.23 -21.48
C VAL A 155 13.87 -11.55 -22.61
N GLU A 156 14.15 -12.24 -23.72
CA GLU A 156 14.81 -11.67 -24.90
C GLU A 156 14.01 -10.49 -25.49
N VAL A 157 12.67 -10.61 -25.54
CA VAL A 157 11.82 -9.49 -25.96
C VAL A 157 11.89 -8.33 -24.93
N ALA A 158 12.00 -8.62 -23.65
CA ALA A 158 12.18 -7.60 -22.63
C ALA A 158 13.51 -6.85 -22.80
N ILE A 159 14.61 -7.57 -23.04
CA ILE A 159 15.94 -7.00 -23.32
C ILE A 159 15.87 -6.11 -24.57
N LYS A 160 15.32 -6.63 -25.68
CA LYS A 160 15.19 -5.89 -26.94
C LYS A 160 14.43 -4.58 -26.81
N ASN A 161 13.43 -4.52 -25.91
CA ASN A 161 12.60 -3.35 -25.71
C ASN A 161 12.99 -2.51 -24.49
N ASP A 162 14.09 -2.85 -23.80
CA ASP A 162 14.54 -2.17 -22.58
C ASP A 162 13.47 -2.15 -21.48
N LYS A 163 12.87 -3.32 -21.19
CA LYS A 163 11.78 -3.44 -20.23
C LYS A 163 12.14 -4.29 -19.02
N PRO A 164 11.90 -3.81 -17.79
CA PRO A 164 12.00 -4.65 -16.61
C PRO A 164 10.99 -5.81 -16.64
N VAL A 165 11.36 -6.89 -15.97
CA VAL A 165 10.51 -8.08 -15.81
C VAL A 165 10.23 -8.33 -14.35
N ARG A 166 8.95 -8.56 -14.01
CA ARG A 166 8.60 -9.14 -12.73
C ARG A 166 8.33 -10.64 -12.86
N ILE A 167 9.18 -11.43 -12.25
CA ILE A 167 9.00 -12.87 -12.11
C ILE A 167 7.99 -13.09 -10.98
N GLY A 168 6.81 -13.57 -11.35
CA GLY A 168 5.66 -13.65 -10.45
C GLY A 168 5.26 -15.08 -10.18
N VAL A 169 5.87 -15.72 -9.18
CA VAL A 169 5.47 -17.06 -8.72
C VAL A 169 4.19 -16.97 -7.91
N ASN A 170 3.26 -17.89 -8.15
CA ASN A 170 2.07 -18.09 -7.33
C ASN A 170 2.00 -19.58 -6.93
N TRP A 171 1.62 -19.85 -5.71
CA TRP A 171 1.58 -21.22 -5.20
C TRP A 171 0.59 -22.12 -5.98
N GLY A 172 -0.56 -21.58 -6.39
CA GLY A 172 -1.57 -22.32 -7.18
C GLY A 172 -1.12 -22.67 -8.60
N SER A 173 0.04 -22.17 -9.06
CA SER A 173 0.62 -22.42 -10.37
C SER A 173 2.14 -22.65 -10.29
N LEU A 174 2.59 -23.24 -9.19
CA LEU A 174 3.98 -23.61 -8.98
C LEU A 174 4.39 -24.75 -9.93
N ASP A 175 5.64 -24.75 -10.35
CA ASP A 175 6.26 -25.81 -11.13
C ASP A 175 6.16 -27.16 -10.40
N GLN A 176 5.29 -28.05 -10.90
CA GLN A 176 5.02 -29.35 -10.28
C GLN A 176 6.23 -30.29 -10.34
N GLN A 177 7.08 -30.19 -11.35
CA GLN A 177 8.29 -31.01 -11.46
C GLN A 177 9.32 -30.61 -10.40
N LEU A 178 9.48 -29.30 -10.16
CA LEU A 178 10.31 -28.81 -9.08
C LEU A 178 9.78 -29.26 -7.71
N LEU A 179 8.49 -29.09 -7.48
CA LEU A 179 7.86 -29.49 -6.21
C LEU A 179 8.00 -30.99 -5.95
N THR A 180 7.69 -31.84 -6.94
CA THR A 180 7.82 -33.30 -6.81
C THR A 180 9.25 -33.69 -6.47
N ARG A 181 10.25 -33.17 -7.20
CA ARG A 181 11.65 -33.45 -6.91
C ARG A 181 12.05 -33.05 -5.48
N MET A 182 11.64 -31.87 -5.04
CA MET A 182 11.95 -31.39 -3.69
C MET A 182 11.23 -32.22 -2.61
N MET A 183 10.03 -32.73 -2.86
CA MET A 183 9.33 -33.66 -1.96
C MET A 183 10.05 -35.01 -1.89
N ASP A 184 10.51 -35.54 -3.03
CA ASP A 184 11.28 -36.79 -3.09
C ASP A 184 12.63 -36.66 -2.37
N GLU A 185 13.33 -35.54 -2.55
CA GLU A 185 14.57 -35.25 -1.81
C GLU A 185 14.31 -35.14 -0.30
N ASN A 186 13.24 -34.45 0.10
CA ASN A 186 12.83 -34.30 1.50
C ASN A 186 12.51 -35.66 2.15
N SER A 187 11.82 -36.56 1.44
CA SER A 187 11.45 -37.87 1.96
C SER A 187 12.65 -38.79 2.29
N ARG A 188 13.84 -38.46 1.75
CA ARG A 188 15.10 -39.21 1.97
C ARG A 188 15.93 -38.64 3.13
N LEU A 189 15.52 -37.51 3.73
CA LEU A 189 16.21 -36.93 4.88
C LEU A 189 15.94 -37.76 6.13
N ALA A 190 16.91 -37.77 7.05
CA ALA A 190 16.73 -38.42 8.35
C ALA A 190 15.56 -37.82 9.16
N GLU A 191 15.38 -36.50 9.01
CA GLU A 191 14.27 -35.73 9.59
C GLU A 191 13.59 -34.95 8.47
N PRO A 192 12.56 -35.54 7.79
CA PRO A 192 11.83 -34.86 6.74
C PRO A 192 11.10 -33.63 7.28
N LYS A 193 11.13 -32.53 6.53
CA LYS A 193 10.35 -31.32 6.81
C LYS A 193 8.88 -31.55 6.47
N ASP A 194 8.01 -30.74 7.06
CA ASP A 194 6.60 -30.71 6.69
C ASP A 194 6.42 -30.35 5.20
N ALA A 195 5.42 -30.95 4.57
CA ALA A 195 5.11 -30.73 3.15
C ALA A 195 4.83 -29.26 2.82
N ARG A 196 4.23 -28.50 3.78
CA ARG A 196 4.04 -27.06 3.65
C ARG A 196 5.39 -26.34 3.52
N ASP A 197 6.35 -26.66 4.37
CA ASP A 197 7.67 -25.99 4.37
C ASP A 197 8.44 -26.28 3.08
N VAL A 198 8.35 -27.52 2.57
CA VAL A 198 8.92 -27.87 1.26
C VAL A 198 8.25 -27.08 0.13
N THR A 199 6.93 -26.90 0.19
CA THR A 199 6.21 -26.10 -0.81
C THR A 199 6.62 -24.63 -0.77
N MET A 200 6.75 -24.04 0.43
CA MET A 200 7.20 -22.66 0.58
C MET A 200 8.65 -22.48 0.07
N GLU A 201 9.53 -23.42 0.38
CA GLU A 201 10.90 -23.43 -0.16
C GLU A 201 10.90 -23.57 -1.68
N ALA A 202 10.06 -24.41 -2.26
CA ALA A 202 9.95 -24.58 -3.70
C ALA A 202 9.52 -23.28 -4.41
N MET A 203 8.67 -22.46 -3.78
CA MET A 203 8.31 -21.14 -4.31
C MET A 203 9.51 -20.19 -4.35
N VAL A 204 10.30 -20.17 -3.29
CA VAL A 204 11.52 -19.34 -3.21
C VAL A 204 12.53 -19.79 -4.27
N VAL A 205 12.80 -21.10 -4.34
CA VAL A 205 13.72 -21.69 -5.33
C VAL A 205 13.25 -21.41 -6.77
N SER A 206 11.94 -21.53 -7.04
CA SER A 206 11.37 -21.24 -8.37
C SER A 206 11.60 -19.77 -8.77
N ALA A 207 11.42 -18.84 -7.83
CA ALA A 207 11.64 -17.42 -8.10
C ALA A 207 13.10 -17.10 -8.38
N LEU A 208 14.02 -17.57 -7.53
CA LEU A 208 15.46 -17.33 -7.65
C LEU A 208 16.04 -17.97 -8.91
N ARG A 209 15.72 -19.25 -9.18
CA ARG A 209 16.16 -19.94 -10.39
C ARG A 209 15.68 -19.25 -11.67
N SER A 210 14.45 -18.72 -11.66
CA SER A 210 13.94 -17.98 -12.81
C SER A 210 14.65 -16.63 -12.98
N ALA A 211 15.06 -15.98 -11.89
CA ALA A 211 15.90 -14.78 -11.96
C ALA A 211 17.28 -15.08 -12.54
N GLU A 212 17.93 -16.17 -12.11
CA GLU A 212 19.20 -16.64 -12.67
C GLU A 212 19.09 -16.92 -14.18
N ILE A 213 18.01 -17.57 -14.62
CA ILE A 213 17.75 -17.82 -16.05
C ILE A 213 17.59 -16.50 -16.81
N ALA A 214 16.92 -15.50 -16.23
CA ALA A 214 16.76 -14.20 -16.87
C ALA A 214 18.12 -13.47 -17.02
N GLU A 215 18.97 -13.49 -15.99
CA GLU A 215 20.32 -12.93 -16.05
C GLU A 215 21.23 -13.66 -17.07
N GLN A 216 21.19 -14.99 -17.06
CA GLN A 216 21.91 -15.80 -18.05
C GLN A 216 21.46 -15.54 -19.50
N THR A 217 20.22 -15.08 -19.68
CA THR A 217 19.69 -14.64 -20.98
C THR A 217 20.18 -13.23 -21.36
N GLY A 218 20.72 -12.48 -20.39
CA GLY A 218 21.29 -11.13 -20.59
C GLY A 218 20.44 -10.00 -20.03
N LEU A 219 19.38 -10.29 -19.25
CA LEU A 219 18.60 -9.24 -18.59
C LEU A 219 19.41 -8.64 -17.43
N PRO A 220 19.60 -7.31 -17.36
CA PRO A 220 20.35 -6.70 -16.27
C PRO A 220 19.72 -6.99 -14.90
N HIS A 221 20.54 -7.17 -13.88
CA HIS A 221 20.12 -7.47 -12.51
C HIS A 221 19.05 -6.50 -11.97
N ASN A 222 19.22 -5.21 -12.19
CA ASN A 222 18.29 -4.17 -11.77
C ASN A 222 17.02 -4.06 -12.65
N TYR A 223 16.84 -4.92 -13.63
CA TYR A 223 15.62 -5.06 -14.44
C TYR A 223 14.72 -6.18 -13.93
N ILE A 224 15.13 -6.91 -12.89
CA ILE A 224 14.39 -8.04 -12.34
C ILE A 224 13.72 -7.64 -11.05
N LEU A 225 12.43 -7.95 -10.92
CA LEU A 225 11.65 -7.86 -9.69
C LEU A 225 11.07 -9.24 -9.38
N LEU A 226 10.95 -9.57 -8.09
CA LEU A 226 10.39 -10.86 -7.67
C LEU A 226 9.07 -10.71 -6.91
N SER A 227 8.21 -11.71 -7.06
CA SER A 227 7.08 -11.92 -6.17
C SER A 227 6.78 -13.42 -6.03
N ALA A 228 6.46 -13.85 -4.81
CA ALA A 228 6.04 -15.21 -4.49
C ALA A 228 4.76 -15.13 -3.65
N LYS A 229 3.60 -15.29 -4.30
CA LYS A 229 2.30 -15.03 -3.69
C LYS A 229 1.60 -16.30 -3.27
N VAL A 230 1.08 -16.27 -2.06
CA VAL A 230 0.28 -17.30 -1.41
C VAL A 230 -1.00 -16.69 -0.84
N SER A 231 -1.97 -17.52 -0.47
CA SER A 231 -3.25 -17.07 0.10
C SER A 231 -3.27 -17.08 1.64
N GLY A 232 -2.29 -17.74 2.28
CA GLY A 232 -2.13 -17.75 3.74
C GLY A 232 -1.24 -16.60 4.22
N VAL A 233 -1.63 -15.93 5.30
CA VAL A 233 -0.87 -14.79 5.87
C VAL A 233 0.49 -15.26 6.40
N GLN A 234 0.53 -16.35 7.16
CA GLN A 234 1.78 -16.87 7.72
C GLN A 234 2.71 -17.36 6.61
N ASP A 235 2.16 -18.08 5.62
CA ASP A 235 2.92 -18.54 4.45
C ASP A 235 3.54 -17.37 3.68
N LEU A 236 2.79 -16.28 3.53
CA LEU A 236 3.28 -15.06 2.87
C LEU A 236 4.48 -14.48 3.63
N ILE A 237 4.37 -14.38 4.95
CA ILE A 237 5.44 -13.83 5.79
C ILE A 237 6.69 -14.71 5.67
N ASP A 238 6.55 -16.03 5.79
CA ASP A 238 7.66 -16.98 5.74
C ASP A 238 8.38 -16.96 4.39
N VAL A 239 7.63 -16.99 3.27
CA VAL A 239 8.19 -16.95 1.92
C VAL A 239 8.97 -15.66 1.66
N TYR A 240 8.42 -14.50 2.05
CA TYR A 240 9.11 -13.24 1.79
C TYR A 240 10.27 -12.97 2.74
N ARG A 241 10.25 -13.47 3.96
CA ARG A 241 11.43 -13.46 4.84
C ARG A 241 12.57 -14.28 4.22
N ASN A 242 12.25 -15.47 3.69
CA ASN A 242 13.21 -16.30 2.98
C ASN A 242 13.78 -15.61 1.72
N LEU A 243 12.93 -15.04 0.88
CA LEU A 243 13.40 -14.29 -0.29
C LEU A 243 14.26 -13.08 0.10
N ALA A 244 13.88 -12.37 1.15
CA ALA A 244 14.55 -11.14 1.58
C ALA A 244 16.01 -11.34 2.00
N VAL A 245 16.36 -12.51 2.53
CA VAL A 245 17.73 -12.85 2.97
C VAL A 245 18.57 -13.50 1.86
N ARG A 246 17.93 -13.96 0.77
CA ARG A 246 18.59 -14.73 -0.31
C ARG A 246 18.82 -13.93 -1.60
N CYS A 247 18.28 -12.74 -1.71
CA CYS A 247 18.46 -11.88 -2.89
C CYS A 247 18.33 -10.41 -2.53
N ASP A 248 18.72 -9.53 -3.46
CA ASP A 248 18.57 -8.08 -3.36
C ASP A 248 17.67 -7.49 -4.47
N TYR A 249 16.98 -8.34 -5.24
CA TYR A 249 15.93 -7.88 -6.17
C TYR A 249 14.81 -7.16 -5.44
N PRO A 250 14.20 -6.11 -6.04
CA PRO A 250 13.00 -5.49 -5.49
C PRO A 250 11.85 -6.50 -5.36
N LEU A 251 11.20 -6.50 -4.20
CA LEU A 251 10.13 -7.44 -3.87
C LEU A 251 8.75 -6.78 -4.01
N HIS A 252 7.88 -7.44 -4.79
CA HIS A 252 6.49 -7.05 -4.94
C HIS A 252 5.60 -7.89 -4.02
N LEU A 253 5.12 -7.29 -2.94
CA LEU A 253 4.27 -7.96 -1.96
C LEU A 253 2.80 -8.00 -2.37
N GLY A 254 2.09 -8.99 -1.88
CA GLY A 254 0.64 -9.08 -1.97
C GLY A 254 0.14 -10.46 -1.65
N LEU A 255 -0.91 -10.53 -0.84
CA LEU A 255 -1.65 -11.76 -0.63
C LEU A 255 -2.45 -12.07 -1.91
N THR A 256 -2.43 -13.32 -2.41
CA THR A 256 -3.31 -13.72 -3.51
C THR A 256 -4.64 -14.23 -2.95
N GLU A 257 -5.73 -14.00 -3.70
CA GLU A 257 -7.06 -14.53 -3.32
C GLU A 257 -7.47 -14.17 -1.87
N ALA A 258 -7.19 -12.94 -1.47
CA ALA A 258 -7.42 -12.50 -0.10
C ALA A 258 -8.90 -12.57 0.31
N GLY A 259 -9.82 -12.47 -0.67
CA GLY A 259 -11.26 -12.51 -0.47
C GLY A 259 -11.93 -11.14 -0.54
N MET A 260 -13.19 -11.08 -0.12
CA MET A 260 -14.04 -9.88 -0.19
C MET A 260 -14.04 -9.11 1.14
N GLY A 261 -14.31 -7.81 1.05
CA GLY A 261 -14.63 -6.94 2.18
C GLY A 261 -13.63 -7.06 3.32
N ALA A 262 -14.12 -7.09 4.56
CA ALA A 262 -13.31 -7.11 5.77
C ALA A 262 -12.27 -8.25 5.82
N LYS A 263 -12.63 -9.47 5.37
CA LYS A 263 -11.70 -10.61 5.34
C LYS A 263 -10.49 -10.30 4.46
N GLY A 264 -10.74 -9.81 3.24
CA GLY A 264 -9.68 -9.48 2.28
C GLY A 264 -8.79 -8.35 2.77
N ILE A 265 -9.39 -7.30 3.33
CA ILE A 265 -8.68 -6.15 3.89
C ILE A 265 -7.81 -6.58 5.08
N VAL A 266 -8.39 -7.29 6.05
CA VAL A 266 -7.66 -7.73 7.25
C VAL A 266 -6.52 -8.69 6.90
N GLY A 267 -6.77 -9.68 6.04
CA GLY A 267 -5.74 -10.62 5.62
C GLY A 267 -4.59 -9.95 4.87
N SER A 268 -4.91 -9.05 3.93
CA SER A 268 -3.89 -8.28 3.21
C SER A 268 -3.11 -7.37 4.15
N THR A 269 -3.81 -6.66 5.05
CA THR A 269 -3.17 -5.78 6.04
C THR A 269 -2.24 -6.53 6.95
N ALA A 270 -2.67 -7.66 7.51
CA ALA A 270 -1.85 -8.46 8.43
C ALA A 270 -0.55 -8.94 7.77
N GLY A 271 -0.64 -9.53 6.56
CA GLY A 271 0.54 -10.03 5.86
C GLY A 271 1.49 -8.93 5.41
N LEU A 272 0.95 -7.86 4.83
CA LEU A 272 1.76 -6.74 4.36
C LEU A 272 2.38 -5.94 5.51
N ALA A 273 1.63 -5.71 6.60
CA ALA A 273 2.10 -4.90 7.71
C ALA A 273 3.32 -5.54 8.42
N VAL A 274 3.30 -6.84 8.65
CA VAL A 274 4.45 -7.53 9.27
C VAL A 274 5.70 -7.39 8.40
N LEU A 275 5.60 -7.68 7.11
CA LEU A 275 6.74 -7.60 6.19
C LEU A 275 7.26 -6.16 6.03
N LEU A 276 6.37 -5.20 5.85
CA LEU A 276 6.73 -3.79 5.71
C LEU A 276 7.37 -3.23 6.98
N GLN A 277 6.91 -3.66 8.17
CA GLN A 277 7.50 -3.27 9.45
C GLN A 277 8.91 -3.85 9.63
N GLU A 278 9.20 -5.01 9.03
CA GLU A 278 10.53 -5.60 8.96
C GLU A 278 11.41 -4.99 7.84
N GLY A 279 10.89 -4.00 7.13
CA GLY A 279 11.58 -3.34 6.02
C GLY A 279 11.58 -4.13 4.71
N ILE A 280 10.76 -5.18 4.61
CA ILE A 280 10.64 -6.05 3.43
C ILE A 280 9.51 -5.53 2.54
N GLY A 281 9.79 -5.27 1.26
CA GLY A 281 8.83 -4.86 0.25
C GLY A 281 9.13 -3.51 -0.38
N ASP A 282 9.11 -3.49 -1.71
CA ASP A 282 9.44 -2.32 -2.52
C ASP A 282 8.24 -1.83 -3.34
N THR A 283 7.28 -2.72 -3.60
CA THR A 283 5.98 -2.41 -4.19
C THR A 283 4.93 -3.35 -3.64
N ILE A 284 3.71 -2.87 -3.51
CA ILE A 284 2.60 -3.65 -2.94
C ILE A 284 1.38 -3.65 -3.87
N ARG A 285 0.61 -4.73 -3.82
CA ARG A 285 -0.73 -4.80 -4.37
C ARG A 285 -1.67 -5.53 -3.41
N VAL A 286 -2.74 -4.87 -3.01
CA VAL A 286 -3.87 -5.50 -2.34
C VAL A 286 -4.75 -6.17 -3.40
N SER A 287 -5.18 -7.41 -3.17
CA SER A 287 -5.98 -8.21 -4.12
C SER A 287 -7.34 -8.52 -3.51
N LEU A 288 -8.28 -7.59 -3.62
CA LEU A 288 -9.64 -7.80 -3.14
C LEU A 288 -10.52 -8.39 -4.24
N THR A 289 -11.43 -9.26 -3.88
CA THR A 289 -12.56 -9.61 -4.73
C THR A 289 -13.58 -8.47 -4.62
N PRO A 290 -13.84 -7.70 -5.69
CA PRO A 290 -14.79 -6.60 -5.62
C PRO A 290 -16.21 -7.14 -5.44
N ALA A 291 -17.08 -6.36 -4.78
CA ALA A 291 -18.51 -6.61 -4.85
C ALA A 291 -19.00 -6.45 -6.31
N PRO A 292 -20.12 -7.08 -6.70
CA PRO A 292 -20.72 -6.82 -8.00
C PRO A 292 -20.93 -5.31 -8.21
N ASN A 293 -20.40 -4.75 -9.30
CA ASN A 293 -20.35 -3.32 -9.58
C ASN A 293 -19.57 -2.46 -8.55
N GLY A 294 -18.76 -3.09 -7.71
CA GLY A 294 -17.94 -2.42 -6.72
C GLY A 294 -16.80 -1.59 -7.31
N ASN A 295 -16.34 -0.62 -6.54
CA ASN A 295 -15.27 0.27 -6.95
C ASN A 295 -13.92 -0.46 -6.96
N ARG A 296 -13.32 -0.65 -8.15
CA ARG A 296 -12.01 -1.28 -8.30
C ARG A 296 -10.88 -0.51 -7.60
N ALA A 297 -11.04 0.79 -7.42
CA ALA A 297 -10.06 1.63 -6.73
C ALA A 297 -9.93 1.35 -5.22
N GLU A 298 -10.84 0.57 -4.62
CA GLU A 298 -10.77 0.18 -3.21
C GLU A 298 -9.43 -0.49 -2.87
N GLU A 299 -8.89 -1.34 -3.76
CA GLU A 299 -7.57 -1.96 -3.59
C GLU A 299 -6.45 -0.93 -3.42
N VAL A 300 -6.52 0.17 -4.16
CA VAL A 300 -5.53 1.27 -4.11
C VAL A 300 -5.65 2.01 -2.78
N LEU A 301 -6.86 2.35 -2.38
CA LEU A 301 -7.13 3.05 -1.12
C LEU A 301 -6.68 2.23 0.09
N VAL A 302 -6.98 0.93 0.10
CA VAL A 302 -6.53 0.02 1.17
C VAL A 302 -5.01 -0.08 1.21
N ALA A 303 -4.34 -0.20 0.05
CA ALA A 303 -2.89 -0.22 -0.02
C ALA A 303 -2.25 1.06 0.53
N GLN A 304 -2.83 2.23 0.20
CA GLN A 304 -2.40 3.51 0.75
C GLN A 304 -2.60 3.58 2.26
N GLN A 305 -3.76 3.12 2.76
CA GLN A 305 -4.05 3.12 4.19
C GLN A 305 -3.11 2.20 4.98
N ILE A 306 -2.71 1.05 4.43
CA ILE A 306 -1.69 0.19 5.04
C ILE A 306 -0.37 0.94 5.20
N LEU A 307 0.14 1.56 4.13
CA LEU A 307 1.40 2.30 4.17
C LEU A 307 1.33 3.52 5.11
N GLN A 308 0.20 4.21 5.11
CA GLN A 308 -0.02 5.39 5.93
C GLN A 308 -0.15 5.06 7.42
N SER A 309 -0.89 4.00 7.76
CA SER A 309 -1.05 3.54 9.14
C SER A 309 0.27 3.05 9.75
N LEU A 310 1.18 2.53 8.94
CA LEU A 310 2.53 2.15 9.34
C LEU A 310 3.53 3.34 9.39
N GLY A 311 3.11 4.54 9.00
CA GLY A 311 3.99 5.72 8.93
C GLY A 311 5.06 5.63 7.83
N ILE A 312 4.90 4.74 6.85
CA ILE A 312 5.87 4.53 5.75
C ILE A 312 5.70 5.61 4.67
N ARG A 313 4.45 5.94 4.33
CA ARG A 313 4.10 7.00 3.36
C ARG A 313 2.80 7.67 3.76
N SER A 314 2.69 8.96 3.46
CA SER A 314 1.45 9.72 3.58
C SER A 314 0.87 10.00 2.20
N PHE A 315 -0.44 9.81 2.04
CA PHE A 315 -1.15 10.01 0.77
C PHE A 315 -2.22 11.09 0.87
N THR A 316 -2.89 11.14 2.02
CA THR A 316 -3.96 12.10 2.33
C THR A 316 -3.85 12.49 3.80
N PRO A 317 -4.35 13.66 4.21
CA PRO A 317 -4.48 13.99 5.62
C PRO A 317 -5.20 12.90 6.41
N GLN A 318 -4.74 12.64 7.63
CA GLN A 318 -5.37 11.66 8.52
C GLN A 318 -6.42 12.33 9.39
N VAL A 319 -7.61 11.76 9.44
CA VAL A 319 -8.68 12.18 10.35
C VAL A 319 -8.86 11.11 11.42
N THR A 320 -8.48 11.44 12.66
CA THR A 320 -8.78 10.62 13.82
C THR A 320 -10.16 11.00 14.33
N ALA A 321 -11.07 10.03 14.42
CA ALA A 321 -12.40 10.22 14.97
C ALA A 321 -12.65 9.23 16.11
N CYS A 322 -13.42 9.64 17.11
CA CYS A 322 -13.78 8.72 18.18
C CYS A 322 -14.82 7.70 17.69
N PRO A 323 -14.83 6.46 18.24
CA PRO A 323 -15.80 5.44 17.82
C PRO A 323 -17.24 5.71 18.29
N GLY A 324 -17.44 6.70 19.17
CA GLY A 324 -18.70 6.92 19.88
C GLY A 324 -18.90 5.95 21.04
N CYS A 325 -19.63 6.38 22.03
CA CYS A 325 -20.02 5.59 23.20
C CYS A 325 -21.26 6.20 23.85
N GLY A 326 -21.72 5.68 25.00
CA GLY A 326 -22.89 6.23 25.74
C GLY A 326 -22.77 7.69 26.19
N ARG A 327 -21.59 8.31 26.07
CA ARG A 327 -21.40 9.75 26.30
C ARG A 327 -21.78 10.60 25.10
N THR A 328 -21.98 9.99 23.92
CA THR A 328 -22.25 10.69 22.67
C THR A 328 -23.42 10.02 21.99
N THR A 329 -24.64 10.50 22.25
CA THR A 329 -25.86 9.94 21.67
C THR A 329 -26.27 10.60 20.36
N SER A 330 -25.61 11.70 19.98
CA SER A 330 -25.80 12.39 18.71
C SER A 330 -24.86 11.83 17.63
N THR A 331 -25.30 11.84 16.37
CA THR A 331 -24.49 11.44 15.19
C THR A 331 -23.61 12.57 14.66
N PHE A 332 -23.74 13.77 15.22
CA PHE A 332 -23.11 14.98 14.68
C PHE A 332 -21.59 14.86 14.49
N PHE A 333 -20.86 14.23 15.42
CA PHE A 333 -19.41 14.04 15.28
C PHE A 333 -19.05 13.07 14.15
N GLN A 334 -19.90 12.06 13.89
CA GLN A 334 -19.74 11.12 12.78
C GLN A 334 -19.97 11.84 11.45
N GLU A 335 -21.05 12.59 11.34
CA GLU A 335 -21.39 13.39 10.17
C GLU A 335 -20.31 14.43 9.87
N MET A 336 -19.80 15.12 10.89
CA MET A 336 -18.70 16.07 10.76
C MET A 336 -17.41 15.38 10.29
N ALA A 337 -17.07 14.23 10.87
CA ALA A 337 -15.88 13.48 10.46
C ALA A 337 -15.98 13.03 9.00
N GLU A 338 -17.15 12.56 8.55
CA GLU A 338 -17.41 12.18 7.17
C GLU A 338 -17.34 13.39 6.22
N GLN A 339 -17.93 14.52 6.59
CA GLN A 339 -17.86 15.75 5.79
C GLN A 339 -16.40 16.24 5.64
N ILE A 340 -15.62 16.21 6.71
CA ILE A 340 -14.20 16.59 6.66
C ILE A 340 -13.40 15.61 5.79
N GLN A 341 -13.61 14.29 5.93
CA GLN A 341 -12.95 13.31 5.08
C GLN A 341 -13.30 13.50 3.61
N SER A 342 -14.56 13.81 3.28
CA SER A 342 -15.01 14.08 1.92
C SER A 342 -14.37 15.36 1.38
N TYR A 343 -14.39 16.43 2.18
CA TYR A 343 -13.73 17.70 1.85
C TYR A 343 -12.24 17.52 1.54
N LEU A 344 -11.53 16.76 2.36
CA LEU A 344 -10.13 16.45 2.13
C LEU A 344 -9.92 15.68 0.82
N ARG A 345 -10.73 14.66 0.54
CA ARG A 345 -10.63 13.87 -0.70
C ARG A 345 -10.84 14.72 -1.95
N GLU A 346 -11.81 15.62 -1.91
CA GLU A 346 -12.15 16.51 -3.04
C GLU A 346 -11.05 17.53 -3.31
N ASN A 347 -10.43 18.06 -2.27
CA ASN A 347 -9.39 19.09 -2.39
C ASN A 347 -7.98 18.53 -2.63
N MET A 348 -7.70 17.27 -2.28
CA MET A 348 -6.35 16.69 -2.41
C MET A 348 -5.73 16.80 -3.80
N PRO A 349 -6.45 16.63 -4.94
CA PRO A 349 -5.85 16.78 -6.26
C PRO A 349 -5.24 18.16 -6.51
N VAL A 350 -5.88 19.21 -5.99
CA VAL A 350 -5.40 20.59 -6.07
C VAL A 350 -4.34 20.86 -4.99
N TRP A 351 -4.60 20.42 -3.75
CA TRP A 351 -3.72 20.66 -2.62
C TRP A 351 -2.33 20.05 -2.77
N LYS A 352 -2.23 18.83 -3.32
CA LYS A 352 -0.93 18.19 -3.59
C LYS A 352 -0.02 19.01 -4.51
N GLN A 353 -0.61 19.74 -5.44
CA GLN A 353 0.13 20.60 -6.37
C GLN A 353 0.51 21.95 -5.73
N LYS A 354 -0.43 22.53 -4.98
CA LYS A 354 -0.29 23.88 -4.38
C LYS A 354 0.46 23.86 -3.05
N TYR A 355 0.32 22.80 -2.25
CA TYR A 355 0.77 22.69 -0.87
C TYR A 355 1.62 21.43 -0.62
N PRO A 356 2.90 21.44 -1.01
CA PRO A 356 3.78 20.28 -0.79
C PRO A 356 3.87 19.88 0.68
N GLY A 357 3.58 18.60 0.99
CA GLY A 357 3.58 18.06 2.36
C GLY A 357 2.21 18.05 3.03
N VAL A 358 1.16 18.60 2.43
CA VAL A 358 -0.19 18.66 3.02
C VAL A 358 -0.76 17.26 3.35
N GLN A 359 -0.32 16.22 2.65
CA GLN A 359 -0.70 14.84 2.94
C GLN A 359 -0.25 14.34 4.32
N GLU A 360 0.66 15.03 5.00
CA GLU A 360 1.14 14.70 6.35
C GLU A 360 0.26 15.30 7.46
N LEU A 361 -0.72 16.12 7.09
CA LEU A 361 -1.62 16.80 8.03
C LEU A 361 -2.44 15.78 8.84
N LYS A 362 -2.54 16.01 10.14
CA LYS A 362 -3.32 15.20 11.08
C LYS A 362 -4.46 16.04 11.66
N LEU A 363 -5.66 15.53 11.54
CA LEU A 363 -6.88 16.13 12.10
C LEU A 363 -7.48 15.22 13.17
N ALA A 364 -8.21 15.81 14.12
CA ALA A 364 -8.98 15.06 15.11
C ALA A 364 -10.39 15.61 15.20
N VAL A 365 -11.39 14.72 15.13
CA VAL A 365 -12.82 15.05 15.34
C VAL A 365 -13.34 14.16 16.48
N MET A 366 -13.50 14.75 17.65
CA MET A 366 -13.81 14.03 18.87
C MET A 366 -15.21 14.37 19.36
N GLY A 367 -15.95 13.37 19.84
CA GLY A 367 -17.37 13.50 20.17
C GLY A 367 -17.69 13.85 21.63
N CYS A 368 -16.71 14.02 22.53
CA CYS A 368 -16.94 14.42 23.92
C CYS A 368 -15.67 14.98 24.57
N VAL A 369 -15.82 15.63 25.73
CA VAL A 369 -14.68 16.26 26.44
C VAL A 369 -13.76 15.28 27.17
N VAL A 370 -14.06 13.97 27.23
CA VAL A 370 -13.27 13.02 28.02
C VAL A 370 -11.89 12.78 27.37
N ASN A 371 -11.88 12.36 26.09
CA ASN A 371 -10.65 12.17 25.31
C ASN A 371 -10.43 13.31 24.30
N GLY A 372 -11.50 14.08 24.02
CA GLY A 372 -11.51 15.09 22.98
C GLY A 372 -10.37 16.09 23.05
N PRO A 373 -10.18 16.81 24.18
CA PRO A 373 -9.11 17.80 24.29
C PRO A 373 -7.71 17.18 24.20
N GLY A 374 -7.52 15.95 24.71
CA GLY A 374 -6.24 15.22 24.63
C GLY A 374 -5.88 14.88 23.18
N GLU A 375 -6.75 14.15 22.50
CA GLU A 375 -6.55 13.73 21.11
C GLU A 375 -6.43 14.95 20.16
N SER A 376 -7.26 15.97 20.38
CA SER A 376 -7.22 17.20 19.58
C SER A 376 -5.89 17.96 19.70
N LYS A 377 -5.20 17.88 20.85
CA LYS A 377 -3.88 18.48 21.06
C LYS A 377 -2.75 17.71 20.39
N HIS A 378 -2.93 16.40 20.13
CA HIS A 378 -1.94 15.58 19.43
C HIS A 378 -2.05 15.67 17.91
N ALA A 379 -3.14 16.21 17.39
CA ALA A 379 -3.32 16.52 15.97
C ALA A 379 -2.76 17.92 15.63
N ASN A 380 -2.53 18.16 14.33
CA ASN A 380 -2.21 19.52 13.87
C ASN A 380 -3.42 20.45 14.08
N ILE A 381 -4.62 19.97 13.76
CA ILE A 381 -5.88 20.63 14.04
C ILE A 381 -6.84 19.62 14.64
N GLY A 382 -7.45 19.95 15.75
CA GLY A 382 -8.42 19.07 16.39
C GLY A 382 -9.59 19.83 16.98
N ILE A 383 -10.78 19.23 16.90
CA ILE A 383 -12.00 19.74 17.52
C ILE A 383 -12.54 18.71 18.51
N SER A 384 -12.95 19.19 19.67
CA SER A 384 -13.66 18.38 20.67
C SER A 384 -15.10 18.84 20.73
N LEU A 385 -16.00 18.07 20.15
CA LEU A 385 -17.44 18.34 20.21
C LEU A 385 -18.00 18.01 21.59
N PRO A 386 -19.10 18.64 22.01
CA PRO A 386 -19.75 18.29 23.26
C PRO A 386 -20.45 16.94 23.18
N GLY A 387 -20.30 16.14 24.23
CA GLY A 387 -21.09 14.92 24.45
C GLY A 387 -22.51 15.23 24.95
N THR A 388 -23.28 14.17 25.16
CA THR A 388 -24.64 14.26 25.75
C THR A 388 -24.57 14.88 27.14
N PHE A 389 -25.39 15.89 27.38
CA PHE A 389 -25.44 16.69 28.63
C PHE A 389 -24.19 17.55 28.89
N GLU A 390 -23.26 17.66 27.96
CA GLU A 390 -22.15 18.61 28.05
C GLU A 390 -22.59 19.99 27.53
N GLU A 391 -21.88 21.04 27.97
CA GLU A 391 -22.12 22.40 27.46
C GLU A 391 -21.87 22.44 25.95
N PRO A 392 -22.75 23.06 25.12
CA PRO A 392 -22.61 23.09 23.65
C PRO A 392 -21.45 23.99 23.21
N LYS A 393 -20.24 23.58 23.54
CA LYS A 393 -18.98 24.22 23.25
C LYS A 393 -18.06 23.25 22.52
N ALA A 394 -17.48 23.65 21.41
CA ALA A 394 -16.54 22.87 20.61
C ALA A 394 -15.15 23.55 20.56
N PRO A 395 -14.28 23.32 21.56
CA PRO A 395 -12.94 23.86 21.54
C PRO A 395 -12.14 23.28 20.36
N VAL A 396 -11.47 24.16 19.63
CA VAL A 396 -10.57 23.86 18.50
C VAL A 396 -9.13 24.12 18.93
N PHE A 397 -8.31 23.10 18.73
CA PHE A 397 -6.87 23.14 19.02
C PHE A 397 -6.08 23.16 17.73
N VAL A 398 -5.01 23.95 17.69
CA VAL A 398 -4.06 24.03 16.59
C VAL A 398 -2.66 23.91 17.17
N ASP A 399 -1.88 22.95 16.65
CA ASP A 399 -0.52 22.63 17.12
C ASP A 399 -0.43 22.53 18.67
N GLY A 400 -1.40 21.83 19.28
CA GLY A 400 -1.46 21.57 20.72
C GLY A 400 -2.03 22.69 21.58
N ARG A 401 -2.38 23.84 21.00
CA ARG A 401 -2.89 25.02 21.73
C ARG A 401 -4.35 25.29 21.40
N LEU A 402 -5.13 25.70 22.39
CA LEU A 402 -6.49 26.16 22.17
C LEU A 402 -6.47 27.42 21.29
N LEU A 403 -7.08 27.35 20.12
CA LEU A 403 -7.24 28.48 19.19
C LEU A 403 -8.52 29.26 19.52
N THR A 404 -9.64 28.56 19.53
CA THR A 404 -10.98 29.14 19.73
C THR A 404 -11.97 28.09 20.24
N THR A 405 -13.20 28.53 20.52
CA THR A 405 -14.31 27.64 20.88
C THR A 405 -15.50 27.96 20.00
N LEU A 406 -15.86 27.03 19.11
CA LEU A 406 -16.97 27.15 18.19
C LEU A 406 -18.30 26.82 18.88
N ARG A 407 -19.42 27.36 18.37
CA ARG A 407 -20.78 27.16 18.90
C ARG A 407 -21.82 27.26 17.77
N GLY A 408 -22.96 26.59 17.99
CA GLY A 408 -24.14 26.69 17.11
C GLY A 408 -23.99 25.87 15.81
N ASP A 409 -24.80 26.24 14.82
CA ASP A 409 -25.03 25.41 13.63
C ASP A 409 -23.92 25.50 12.56
N ARG A 410 -23.00 26.47 12.69
CA ARG A 410 -21.91 26.70 11.71
C ARG A 410 -20.58 26.08 12.08
N ILE A 411 -20.54 25.23 13.09
CA ILE A 411 -19.28 24.61 13.60
C ILE A 411 -18.49 23.94 12.46
N VAL A 412 -19.12 23.20 11.57
CA VAL A 412 -18.46 22.51 10.47
C VAL A 412 -17.83 23.50 9.48
N ALA A 413 -18.60 24.49 9.06
CA ALA A 413 -18.12 25.52 8.10
C ALA A 413 -16.98 26.35 8.69
N GLU A 414 -17.08 26.75 9.94
CA GLU A 414 -16.04 27.50 10.64
C GLU A 414 -14.77 26.64 10.86
N PHE A 415 -14.94 25.36 11.15
CA PHE A 415 -13.80 24.43 11.26
C PHE A 415 -13.10 24.23 9.92
N ILE A 416 -13.84 24.09 8.81
CA ILE A 416 -13.27 24.01 7.45
C ILE A 416 -12.52 25.28 7.10
N GLN A 417 -13.04 26.44 7.45
CA GLN A 417 -12.33 27.71 7.26
C GLN A 417 -10.98 27.73 8.02
N ILE A 418 -10.98 27.32 9.29
CA ILE A 418 -9.74 27.19 10.10
C ILE A 418 -8.76 26.22 9.45
N LEU A 419 -9.27 25.11 8.89
CA LEU A 419 -8.46 24.13 8.18
C LEU A 419 -7.80 24.73 6.93
N ASP A 420 -8.55 25.46 6.11
CA ASP A 420 -8.02 26.13 4.91
C ASP A 420 -6.95 27.17 5.26
N GLU A 421 -7.22 28.03 6.24
CA GLU A 421 -6.27 29.02 6.73
C GLU A 421 -4.98 28.36 7.26
N TYR A 422 -5.11 27.24 7.98
CA TYR A 422 -3.96 26.48 8.46
C TYR A 422 -3.15 25.87 7.31
N VAL A 423 -3.82 25.24 6.34
CA VAL A 423 -3.16 24.65 5.17
C VAL A 423 -2.41 25.70 4.38
N GLU A 424 -3.02 26.86 4.14
CA GLU A 424 -2.37 27.96 3.44
C GLU A 424 -1.17 28.52 4.22
N SER A 425 -1.32 28.74 5.52
CA SER A 425 -0.25 29.28 6.37
C SER A 425 0.92 28.31 6.55
N ARG A 426 0.65 27.02 6.67
CA ARG A 426 1.64 25.99 6.96
C ARG A 426 2.36 25.45 5.73
N TYR A 427 1.65 25.31 4.62
CA TYR A 427 2.12 24.66 3.40
C TYR A 427 2.16 25.60 2.18
N GLY A 428 1.68 26.83 2.29
CA GLY A 428 1.68 27.83 1.20
C GLY A 428 3.08 28.33 0.86
N ALA A 429 3.21 29.00 -0.29
CA ALA A 429 4.48 29.47 -0.89
C ALA A 429 5.19 30.60 -0.12
N GLY A 430 5.19 30.63 1.17
CA GLY A 430 5.92 31.56 2.05
C GLY A 430 6.45 30.88 3.31
N SER A 431 6.11 29.58 3.51
CA SER A 431 6.44 28.82 4.72
C SER A 431 7.86 28.22 4.75
N GLY A 432 8.74 28.67 3.87
CA GLY A 432 10.11 28.15 3.68
C GLY A 432 11.05 28.21 4.88
N GLN A 433 10.61 28.70 6.05
CA GLN A 433 11.43 28.79 7.27
C GLN A 433 11.00 27.87 8.44
N ALA A 434 9.97 27.08 8.32
CA ALA A 434 9.46 26.23 9.40
C ALA A 434 9.85 24.73 9.33
N ARG A 435 10.87 24.37 8.55
CA ARG A 435 11.43 22.99 8.51
C ARG A 435 12.50 22.70 9.58
N ALA A 436 12.75 23.62 10.48
CA ALA A 436 13.64 23.37 11.62
C ALA A 436 12.82 22.91 12.82
N GLY A 437 13.15 21.72 13.34
CA GLY A 437 12.45 21.01 14.39
C GLY A 437 12.07 21.88 15.59
N VAL A 438 10.85 21.70 16.06
CA VAL A 438 10.49 22.09 17.41
C VAL A 438 11.17 21.11 18.36
N THR A 439 12.36 21.47 18.78
CA THR A 439 12.99 20.90 19.98
C THR A 439 12.22 21.47 21.16
N VAL A 440 11.35 20.67 21.75
CA VAL A 440 10.79 21.00 23.06
C VAL A 440 11.91 20.81 24.08
N GLN A 441 12.52 21.91 24.51
CA GLN A 441 13.25 21.94 25.77
C GLN A 441 12.26 22.07 26.91
N ALA A 442 12.39 21.09 27.84
CA ALA A 442 11.90 20.98 29.20
C ALA A 442 10.68 21.79 29.66
#